data_b883db80be8382243d62f51691dd818f
#
_entry.id   b883db80be8382243d62f51691dd818f
#
_cell.length_a   1.000
_cell.length_b   1.000
_cell.length_c   1.000
_cell.angle_alpha   90.00
_cell.angle_beta   90.00
_cell.angle_gamma   90.00
#
_symmetry.space_group_name_H-M   'P 1'
#
loop_
_entity.id
_entity.type
_entity.pdbx_description
1 polymer ?
#
loop_
_entity_poly.entity_id
_entity_poly.type
_entity_poly.pdbx_seq_one_letter_code
_entity_poly.pdbx_strand_id
1 'polypeptide(L)'
;MLQKLYDKYICPHLINYAMQMKPFRKQREKVIPFASGRILEIGIGSGLNFNYYNKVNVSEVFAVEPDGVLLKKAKQNAELNNIDLNIQQLKAEELPFDNNSFDTVISTYTMCSIPGLGSAMSEINRVMKPNAKFLFS
;
A
#
# COMPACT_ATOMS: atom_id res chain seq x y z
N MET A 1 25.06 -10.33 -11.59
CA MET A 1 24.06 -11.42 -11.72
C MET A 1 23.49 -11.83 -10.36
N LEU A 2 24.33 -12.16 -9.38
CA LEU A 2 23.91 -12.53 -8.01
C LEU A 2 23.10 -11.43 -7.30
N GLN A 3 23.51 -10.15 -7.42
CA GLN A 3 22.78 -9.02 -6.82
C GLN A 3 21.35 -8.92 -7.37
N LYS A 4 21.17 -9.04 -8.69
CA LYS A 4 19.83 -9.01 -9.32
C LYS A 4 18.94 -10.18 -8.89
N LEU A 5 19.53 -11.35 -8.66
CA LEU A 5 18.83 -12.52 -8.13
C LEU A 5 18.41 -12.32 -6.67
N TYR A 6 19.33 -11.78 -5.86
CA TYR A 6 19.05 -11.41 -4.48
C TYR A 6 17.91 -10.40 -4.39
N ASP A 7 18.01 -9.30 -5.13
CA ASP A 7 17.01 -8.22 -5.11
C ASP A 7 15.63 -8.69 -5.59
N LYS A 8 15.60 -9.63 -6.55
CA LYS A 8 14.36 -10.15 -7.12
C LYS A 8 13.68 -11.24 -6.28
N TYR A 9 14.46 -12.12 -5.67
CA TYR A 9 13.91 -13.34 -5.05
C TYR A 9 14.07 -13.42 -3.55
N ILE A 10 15.13 -12.83 -2.99
CA ILE A 10 15.42 -12.94 -1.55
C ILE A 10 14.99 -11.68 -0.80
N CYS A 11 15.35 -10.53 -1.31
CA CYS A 11 15.08 -9.25 -0.65
C CYS A 11 13.58 -9.00 -0.36
N PRO A 12 12.63 -9.23 -1.29
CA PRO A 12 11.21 -9.07 -1.00
C PRO A 12 10.69 -9.98 0.12
N HIS A 13 11.23 -11.20 0.21
CA HIS A 13 10.83 -12.12 1.29
C HIS A 13 11.37 -11.70 2.65
N LEU A 14 12.64 -11.24 2.70
CA LEU A 14 13.26 -10.73 3.93
C LEU A 14 12.57 -9.46 4.42
N ILE A 15 12.30 -8.52 3.53
CA ILE A 15 11.56 -7.29 3.86
C ILE A 15 10.17 -7.65 4.39
N ASN A 16 9.46 -8.52 3.70
CA ASN A 16 8.12 -8.95 4.13
C ASN A 16 8.15 -9.61 5.52
N TYR A 17 9.15 -10.40 5.82
CA TYR A 17 9.33 -11.00 7.15
C TYR A 17 9.62 -9.93 8.21
N ALA A 18 10.56 -9.02 7.93
CA ALA A 18 10.91 -7.94 8.84
C ALA A 18 9.70 -7.02 9.14
N MET A 19 8.89 -6.72 8.13
CA MET A 19 7.69 -5.87 8.27
C MET A 19 6.58 -6.50 9.12
N GLN A 20 6.65 -7.79 9.41
CA GLN A 20 5.74 -8.49 10.32
C GLN A 20 6.19 -8.41 11.79
N MET A 21 7.39 -7.89 12.07
CA MET A 21 7.90 -7.77 13.43
C MET A 21 7.07 -6.80 14.27
N LYS A 22 7.11 -7.01 15.58
CA LYS A 22 6.27 -6.30 16.58
C LYS A 22 6.26 -4.77 16.48
N PRO A 23 7.39 -4.05 16.25
CA PRO A 23 7.36 -2.59 16.12
C PRO A 23 6.49 -2.10 14.97
N PHE A 24 6.63 -2.74 13.80
CA PHE A 24 5.89 -2.37 12.59
C PHE A 24 4.39 -2.71 12.70
N ARG A 25 4.06 -3.82 13.33
CA ARG A 25 2.68 -4.20 13.64
C ARG A 25 1.99 -3.16 14.51
N LYS A 26 2.64 -2.74 15.60
CA LYS A 26 2.10 -1.73 16.52
C LYS A 26 1.79 -0.39 15.84
N GLN A 27 2.59 0.01 14.87
CA GLN A 27 2.31 1.24 14.11
C GLN A 27 1.08 1.06 13.20
N ARG A 28 0.96 -0.09 12.52
CA ARG A 28 -0.24 -0.38 11.73
C ARG A 28 -1.51 -0.37 12.57
N GLU A 29 -1.48 -0.98 13.75
CA GLU A 29 -2.59 -1.01 14.71
C GLU A 29 -3.07 0.40 15.10
N LYS A 30 -2.16 1.38 15.13
CA LYS A 30 -2.49 2.78 15.46
C LYS A 30 -3.02 3.59 14.29
N VAL A 31 -2.56 3.31 13.08
CA VAL A 31 -2.80 4.17 11.92
C VAL A 31 -3.91 3.63 11.02
N ILE A 32 -3.87 2.35 10.71
CA ILE A 32 -4.74 1.76 9.69
C ILE A 32 -6.23 1.74 10.07
N PRO A 33 -6.66 1.59 11.32
CA PRO A 33 -8.08 1.63 11.69
C PRO A 33 -8.80 2.94 11.36
N PHE A 34 -8.06 4.03 11.12
CA PHE A 34 -8.63 5.32 10.69
C PHE A 34 -8.97 5.38 9.20
N ALA A 35 -8.57 4.38 8.41
CA ALA A 35 -8.91 4.30 7.00
C ALA A 35 -10.41 4.09 6.80
N SER A 36 -11.00 4.84 5.87
CA SER A 36 -12.42 4.78 5.57
C SER A 36 -12.73 5.15 4.13
N GLY A 37 -13.89 4.71 3.64
CA GLY A 37 -14.38 5.01 2.31
C GLY A 37 -13.61 4.25 1.23
N ARG A 38 -13.39 4.91 0.11
CA ARG A 38 -12.60 4.43 -1.01
C ARG A 38 -11.11 4.68 -0.74
N ILE A 39 -10.36 3.61 -0.61
CA ILE A 39 -8.95 3.62 -0.17
C ILE A 39 -8.02 3.40 -1.36
N LEU A 40 -6.91 4.14 -1.40
CA LEU A 40 -5.75 3.83 -2.23
C LEU A 40 -4.55 3.54 -1.34
N GLU A 41 -3.95 2.38 -1.49
CA GLU A 41 -2.72 2.01 -0.80
C GLU A 41 -1.52 2.08 -1.75
N ILE A 42 -0.55 2.92 -1.41
CA ILE A 42 0.69 3.15 -2.16
C ILE A 42 1.77 2.22 -1.64
N GLY A 43 2.31 1.36 -2.51
CA GLY A 43 3.31 0.37 -2.14
C GLY A 43 2.76 -0.62 -1.11
N ILE A 44 1.66 -1.26 -1.47
CA ILE A 44 0.94 -2.17 -0.57
C ILE A 44 1.81 -3.33 -0.05
N GLY A 45 2.90 -3.64 -0.75
CA GLY A 45 3.73 -4.78 -0.43
C GLY A 45 2.94 -6.09 -0.51
N SER A 46 3.01 -6.89 0.53
CA SER A 46 2.27 -8.16 0.63
C SER A 46 0.86 -8.02 1.22
N GLY A 47 0.37 -6.82 1.47
CA GLY A 47 -0.97 -6.59 2.03
C GLY A 47 -1.05 -6.76 3.55
N LEU A 48 0.00 -6.42 4.28
CA LEU A 48 0.04 -6.56 5.74
C LEU A 48 -0.91 -5.63 6.49
N ASN A 49 -1.46 -4.60 5.82
CA ASN A 49 -2.44 -3.69 6.42
C ASN A 49 -3.85 -4.27 6.49
N PHE A 50 -4.16 -5.28 5.69
CA PHE A 50 -5.54 -5.83 5.59
C PHE A 50 -6.12 -6.30 6.92
N ASN A 51 -5.29 -6.82 7.82
CA ASN A 51 -5.71 -7.28 9.14
C ASN A 51 -6.16 -6.15 10.08
N TYR A 52 -5.84 -4.90 9.74
CA TYR A 52 -6.07 -3.73 10.59
C TYR A 52 -7.18 -2.83 10.06
N TYR A 53 -7.73 -3.10 8.88
CA TYR A 53 -8.87 -2.34 8.35
C TYR A 53 -10.11 -2.55 9.21
N ASN A 54 -10.76 -1.44 9.53
CA ASN A 54 -12.14 -1.49 10.01
C ASN A 54 -13.06 -1.69 8.80
N LYS A 55 -13.38 -2.94 8.51
CA LYS A 55 -14.10 -3.34 7.28
C LYS A 55 -15.48 -2.70 7.14
N VAL A 56 -16.11 -2.30 8.25
CA VAL A 56 -17.40 -1.61 8.23
C VAL A 56 -17.28 -0.22 7.58
N ASN A 57 -16.11 0.41 7.73
CA ASN A 57 -15.86 1.77 7.23
C ASN A 57 -15.22 1.80 5.85
N VAL A 58 -14.82 0.65 5.29
CA VAL A 58 -14.12 0.55 4.01
C VAL A 58 -15.08 0.11 2.93
N SER A 59 -15.19 0.89 1.85
CA SER A 59 -16.05 0.58 0.70
C SER A 59 -15.32 -0.16 -0.42
N GLU A 60 -14.14 0.31 -0.78
CA GLU A 60 -13.33 -0.24 -1.87
C GLU A 60 -11.84 -0.08 -1.55
N VAL A 61 -11.02 -1.04 -1.96
CA VAL A 61 -9.56 -0.98 -1.79
C VAL A 61 -8.86 -1.07 -3.14
N PHE A 62 -8.17 0.00 -3.48
CA PHE A 62 -7.24 0.07 -4.61
C PHE A 62 -5.82 0.07 -4.10
N ALA A 63 -4.90 -0.46 -4.88
CA ALA A 63 -3.50 -0.45 -4.52
C ALA A 63 -2.58 -0.39 -5.75
N VAL A 64 -1.39 0.14 -5.54
CA VAL A 64 -0.29 0.06 -6.50
C VAL A 64 0.94 -0.56 -5.83
N GLU A 65 1.60 -1.46 -6.54
CA GLU A 65 2.82 -2.14 -6.08
C GLU A 65 3.72 -2.44 -7.29
N PRO A 66 4.93 -1.87 -7.36
CA PRO A 66 5.83 -2.11 -8.49
C PRO A 66 6.45 -3.52 -8.50
N ASP A 67 6.57 -4.17 -7.34
CA ASP A 67 7.14 -5.51 -7.23
C ASP A 67 6.09 -6.60 -7.47
N GLY A 68 6.28 -7.38 -8.55
CA GLY A 68 5.32 -8.42 -8.93
C GLY A 68 5.23 -9.59 -7.96
N VAL A 69 6.27 -9.86 -7.16
CA VAL A 69 6.27 -10.92 -6.14
C VAL A 69 5.40 -10.50 -4.96
N LEU A 70 5.60 -9.26 -4.50
CA LEU A 70 4.80 -8.68 -3.42
C LEU A 70 3.34 -8.50 -3.84
N LEU A 71 3.09 -8.04 -5.06
CA LEU A 71 1.76 -7.91 -5.64
C LEU A 71 0.98 -9.23 -5.61
N LYS A 72 1.63 -10.33 -6.00
CA LYS A 72 1.01 -11.66 -5.95
C LYS A 72 0.65 -12.06 -4.53
N LYS A 73 1.52 -11.78 -3.56
CA LYS A 73 1.24 -12.03 -2.13
C LYS A 73 0.09 -11.16 -1.62
N ALA A 74 0.02 -9.90 -2.04
CA ALA A 74 -1.08 -9.01 -1.68
C ALA A 74 -2.43 -9.55 -2.15
N LYS A 75 -2.53 -10.05 -3.38
CA LYS A 75 -3.74 -10.69 -3.89
C LYS A 75 -4.17 -11.88 -3.03
N GLN A 76 -3.25 -12.77 -2.70
CA GLN A 76 -3.53 -13.93 -1.84
C GLN A 76 -4.00 -13.49 -0.44
N ASN A 77 -3.34 -12.49 0.15
CA ASN A 77 -3.73 -11.98 1.46
C ASN A 77 -5.08 -11.23 1.43
N ALA A 78 -5.42 -10.57 0.35
CA ALA A 78 -6.73 -9.95 0.17
C ALA A 78 -7.85 -10.99 0.17
N GLU A 79 -7.67 -12.09 -0.56
CA GLU A 79 -8.61 -13.23 -0.57
C GLU A 79 -8.81 -13.81 0.84
N LEU A 80 -7.71 -14.05 1.57
CA LEU A 80 -7.76 -14.58 2.94
C LEU A 80 -8.48 -13.63 3.92
N ASN A 81 -8.44 -12.33 3.65
CA ASN A 81 -9.09 -11.31 4.48
C ASN A 81 -10.49 -10.91 3.97
N ASN A 82 -10.99 -11.53 2.91
CA ASN A 82 -12.25 -11.16 2.25
C ASN A 82 -12.29 -9.67 1.85
N ILE A 83 -11.19 -9.18 1.24
CA ILE A 83 -11.06 -7.82 0.72
C ILE A 83 -11.12 -7.88 -0.79
N ASP A 84 -12.05 -7.16 -1.39
CA ASP A 84 -12.10 -6.93 -2.82
C ASP A 84 -11.01 -5.91 -3.19
N LEU A 85 -9.88 -6.42 -3.67
CA LEU A 85 -8.67 -5.64 -3.94
C LEU A 85 -8.50 -5.39 -5.44
N ASN A 86 -8.50 -4.10 -5.80
CA ASN A 86 -8.15 -3.63 -7.13
C ASN A 86 -6.67 -3.21 -7.15
N ILE A 87 -5.78 -4.09 -7.56
CA ILE A 87 -4.33 -3.85 -7.52
C ILE A 87 -3.72 -3.81 -8.90
N GLN A 88 -2.82 -2.84 -9.12
CA GLN A 88 -2.07 -2.66 -10.37
C GLN A 88 -0.56 -2.65 -10.09
N GLN A 89 0.20 -3.22 -11.04
CA GLN A 89 1.66 -3.20 -10.97
C GLN A 89 2.19 -1.89 -11.52
N LEU A 90 2.18 -0.86 -10.68
CA LEU A 90 2.55 0.51 -11.03
C LEU A 90 3.38 1.17 -9.94
N LYS A 91 4.06 2.25 -10.34
CA LYS A 91 4.76 3.16 -9.43
C LYS A 91 3.84 4.29 -8.98
N ALA A 92 4.13 4.87 -7.82
CA ALA A 92 3.35 5.96 -7.25
C ALA A 92 3.51 7.31 -7.97
N GLU A 93 4.54 7.45 -8.78
CA GLU A 93 4.87 8.67 -9.51
C GLU A 93 3.90 8.99 -10.65
N GLU A 94 3.11 8.00 -11.07
CA GLU A 94 2.10 8.14 -12.12
C GLU A 94 0.91 7.22 -11.82
N LEU A 95 -0.16 7.80 -11.32
CA LEU A 95 -1.36 7.07 -10.89
C LEU A 95 -2.48 7.17 -11.94
N PRO A 96 -3.03 6.05 -12.42
CA PRO A 96 -4.06 6.01 -13.45
C PRO A 96 -5.47 6.26 -12.88
N PHE A 97 -5.58 7.16 -11.91
CA PHE A 97 -6.84 7.49 -11.25
C PHE A 97 -7.20 8.95 -11.48
N ASP A 98 -8.49 9.23 -11.51
CA ASP A 98 -9.01 10.59 -11.63
C ASP A 98 -8.68 11.45 -10.41
N ASN A 99 -8.73 12.78 -10.60
CA ASN A 99 -8.63 13.72 -9.49
C ASN A 99 -9.74 13.46 -8.46
N ASN A 100 -9.45 13.68 -7.20
CA ASN A 100 -10.45 13.62 -6.12
C ASN A 100 -11.21 12.28 -6.09
N SER A 101 -10.50 11.16 -6.20
CA SER A 101 -11.10 9.81 -6.29
C SER A 101 -11.16 9.07 -4.97
N PHE A 102 -10.28 9.39 -4.02
CA PHE A 102 -10.11 8.59 -2.80
C PHE A 102 -10.41 9.37 -1.52
N ASP A 103 -11.06 8.69 -0.59
CA ASP A 103 -11.37 9.20 0.76
C ASP A 103 -10.19 9.03 1.71
N THR A 104 -9.38 8.01 1.48
CA THR A 104 -8.16 7.74 2.23
C THR A 104 -7.04 7.26 1.30
N VAL A 105 -5.85 7.83 1.45
CA VAL A 105 -4.62 7.30 0.85
C VAL A 105 -3.72 6.79 1.97
N ILE A 106 -3.15 5.60 1.78
CA ILE A 106 -2.27 4.94 2.76
C ILE A 106 -0.89 4.71 2.15
N SER A 107 0.16 4.99 2.90
CA SER A 107 1.54 4.64 2.56
C SER A 107 2.29 4.23 3.82
N THR A 108 2.53 2.95 4.01
CA THR A 108 3.27 2.43 5.16
C THR A 108 4.62 1.87 4.74
N TYR A 109 5.70 2.43 5.31
CA TYR A 109 7.09 1.99 5.09
C TYR A 109 7.54 1.97 3.62
N THR A 110 6.93 2.79 2.76
CA THR A 110 7.14 2.79 1.31
C THR A 110 7.79 4.08 0.81
N MET A 111 7.44 5.22 1.39
CA MET A 111 7.85 6.54 0.86
C MET A 111 9.38 6.72 0.79
N CYS A 112 10.12 6.09 1.68
CA CYS A 112 11.59 6.11 1.67
C CYS A 112 12.22 5.37 0.47
N SER A 113 11.48 4.51 -0.20
CA SER A 113 11.94 3.73 -1.37
C SER A 113 11.41 4.22 -2.70
N ILE A 114 10.63 5.31 -2.72
CA ILE A 114 10.10 5.91 -3.95
C ILE A 114 11.15 6.86 -4.55
N PRO A 115 11.72 6.58 -5.74
CA PRO A 115 12.75 7.43 -6.34
C PRO A 115 12.25 8.85 -6.64
N GLY A 116 11.04 8.96 -7.17
CA GLY A 116 10.39 10.23 -7.51
C GLY A 116 9.40 10.69 -6.44
N LEU A 117 9.84 10.85 -5.19
CA LEU A 117 8.95 11.18 -4.08
C LEU A 117 8.12 12.46 -4.31
N GLY A 118 8.71 13.51 -4.92
CA GLY A 118 7.98 14.72 -5.25
C GLY A 118 6.83 14.48 -6.22
N SER A 119 7.05 13.71 -7.28
CA SER A 119 6.01 13.32 -8.24
C SER A 119 4.94 12.45 -7.58
N ALA A 120 5.35 11.48 -6.76
CA ALA A 120 4.43 10.64 -6.01
C ALA A 120 3.54 11.44 -5.06
N MET A 121 4.10 12.41 -4.34
CA MET A 121 3.33 13.29 -3.45
C MET A 121 2.34 14.17 -4.22
N SER A 122 2.71 14.66 -5.40
CA SER A 122 1.80 15.40 -6.29
C SER A 122 0.64 14.53 -6.75
N GLU A 123 0.91 13.29 -7.14
CA GLU A 123 -0.13 12.32 -7.55
C GLU A 123 -1.04 11.94 -6.37
N ILE A 124 -0.48 11.68 -5.20
CA ILE A 124 -1.25 11.41 -3.98
C ILE A 124 -2.21 12.59 -3.69
N ASN A 125 -1.70 13.82 -3.71
CA ASN A 125 -2.53 15.00 -3.50
C ASN A 125 -3.62 15.16 -4.57
N ARG A 126 -3.30 14.87 -5.82
CA ARG A 126 -4.24 14.97 -6.95
C ARG A 126 -5.42 14.01 -6.82
N VAL A 127 -5.15 12.76 -6.43
CA VAL A 127 -6.18 11.70 -6.35
C VAL A 127 -6.98 11.74 -5.05
N MET A 128 -6.51 12.44 -4.04
CA MET A 128 -7.24 12.64 -2.78
C MET A 128 -8.41 13.60 -2.96
N LYS A 129 -9.57 13.25 -2.41
CA LYS A 129 -10.71 14.16 -2.31
C LYS A 129 -10.40 15.33 -1.35
N PRO A 130 -11.10 16.47 -1.45
CA PRO A 130 -11.09 17.47 -0.38
C PRO A 130 -11.43 16.80 0.97
N ASN A 131 -10.67 17.13 2.01
CA ASN A 131 -10.80 16.53 3.36
C ASN A 131 -10.49 15.02 3.45
N ALA A 132 -9.91 14.42 2.42
CA ALA A 132 -9.43 13.04 2.50
C ALA A 132 -8.30 12.89 3.53
N LYS A 133 -8.11 11.67 4.02
CA LYS A 133 -7.05 11.35 4.98
C LYS A 133 -5.82 10.81 4.25
N PHE A 134 -4.66 11.28 4.64
CA PHE A 134 -3.39 10.65 4.27
C PHE A 134 -2.79 9.96 5.50
N LEU A 135 -2.79 8.64 5.49
CA LEU A 135 -2.28 7.80 6.58
C LEU A 135 -0.92 7.23 6.20
N PHE A 136 0.09 7.50 6.98
CA PHE A 136 1.45 7.04 6.71
C PHE A 136 2.21 6.67 7.98
N SER A 137 3.25 5.84 7.84
CA SER A 137 4.19 5.48 8.88
C SER A 137 5.55 5.07 8.30
#